data_4f792c962dabaae4b6b9af1da82dab67
#
_entry.id   4f792c962dabaae4b6b9af1da82dab67
#
_cell.length_a   1.000
_cell.length_b   1.000
_cell.length_c   1.000
_cell.angle_alpha   90.00
_cell.angle_beta   90.00
_cell.angle_gamma   90.00
#
_symmetry.space_group_name_H-M   'P 1'
#
loop_
_entity.id
_entity.type
_entity.pdbx_description
1 polymer ?
#
loop_
_entity_poly.entity_id
_entity_poly.type
_entity_poly.pdbx_seq_one_letter_code
_entity_poly.pdbx_strand_id
1 'polypeptide(L)'
;MLKRTLVFLSLVILAIFLMSTPALAQKVQGVTDTEVLIGQWGPQTGPAAPWGAVARGTDLLVKIINEEGGINGRKFKYFLRDDSYQPAKTKAIVKEFVEQIGVFAVVGGVGVATGMTARDYLMENKVPWCGPVTGVYEWITPIQKYLFAIYPLYDDEAFNLTGYLYEKLGLKKIAMFYQNDDYGKQGVMGVERYLLKKNIKLVAKISAEVTDRDLSTHALKLKNSGADAVIMWAMPTHGALILAETAKIGFKPQWATSNTLSDSALMMQITKGLWAGMINSFFSELPDSNHPLMVKYREWHKKLTPQERWGVFYYAGIAFAEPFFEGVRRAGKNLTPDTWVSAMETLKNWQGIGPPLSYSKPNHPMDRQGGKHVFYGKVKPDGNIEKLTDWIQITK
;
A
#
# COMPACT_ATOMS: atom_id res chain seq x y z
N MET A 1 -31.68 -30.81 -61.12
CA MET A 1 -31.25 -31.03 -59.73
C MET A 1 -29.81 -30.59 -59.48
N LEU A 2 -28.83 -30.95 -60.25
CA LEU A 2 -27.42 -30.68 -60.08
C LEU A 2 -27.05 -29.17 -59.88
N LYS A 3 -27.64 -28.26 -60.66
CA LYS A 3 -27.40 -26.81 -60.59
C LYS A 3 -27.88 -26.16 -59.24
N ARG A 4 -29.00 -26.67 -58.69
CA ARG A 4 -29.52 -26.18 -57.43
C ARG A 4 -28.66 -26.64 -56.26
N THR A 5 -28.08 -27.84 -56.31
CA THR A 5 -27.18 -28.38 -55.30
C THR A 5 -25.80 -27.63 -55.24
N LEU A 6 -25.28 -27.28 -56.43
CA LEU A 6 -24.08 -26.48 -56.58
C LEU A 6 -24.20 -25.04 -55.98
N VAL A 7 -25.36 -24.39 -56.23
CA VAL A 7 -25.63 -23.05 -55.66
C VAL A 7 -25.81 -23.11 -54.17
N PHE A 8 -26.42 -24.15 -53.60
CA PHE A 8 -26.54 -24.34 -52.15
C PHE A 8 -25.18 -24.60 -51.50
N LEU A 9 -24.32 -25.41 -52.14
CA LEU A 9 -22.98 -25.70 -51.64
C LEU A 9 -22.08 -24.45 -51.67
N SER A 10 -22.17 -23.62 -52.71
CA SER A 10 -21.40 -22.35 -52.78
C SER A 10 -21.88 -21.32 -51.76
N LEU A 11 -23.19 -21.25 -51.43
CA LEU A 11 -23.73 -20.38 -50.40
C LEU A 11 -23.32 -20.83 -48.98
N VAL A 12 -23.24 -22.13 -48.72
CA VAL A 12 -22.77 -22.68 -47.44
C VAL A 12 -21.27 -22.42 -47.25
N ILE A 13 -20.46 -22.59 -48.29
CA ILE A 13 -19.01 -22.30 -48.23
C ILE A 13 -18.77 -20.80 -48.03
N LEU A 14 -19.55 -19.94 -48.68
CA LEU A 14 -19.45 -18.47 -48.48
C LEU A 14 -19.89 -18.05 -47.06
N ALA A 15 -20.91 -18.71 -46.50
CA ALA A 15 -21.35 -18.46 -45.13
C ALA A 15 -20.30 -18.91 -44.09
N ILE A 16 -19.59 -20.02 -44.32
CA ILE A 16 -18.49 -20.50 -43.46
C ILE A 16 -17.29 -19.56 -43.57
N PHE A 17 -16.98 -18.98 -44.71
CA PHE A 17 -15.90 -18.01 -44.87
C PHE A 17 -16.21 -16.65 -44.24
N LEU A 18 -17.50 -16.26 -44.16
CA LEU A 18 -17.92 -15.03 -43.47
C LEU A 18 -17.96 -15.17 -41.95
N MET A 19 -18.00 -16.39 -41.40
CA MET A 19 -17.91 -16.65 -39.95
C MET A 19 -16.48 -16.75 -39.43
N SER A 20 -15.47 -16.79 -40.30
CA SER A 20 -14.06 -16.87 -39.97
C SER A 20 -13.33 -15.51 -40.03
N THR A 21 -14.03 -14.39 -39.85
CA THR A 21 -13.31 -13.15 -39.53
C THR A 21 -12.61 -13.34 -38.19
N PRO A 22 -11.26 -13.29 -38.12
CA PRO A 22 -10.61 -13.29 -36.82
C PRO A 22 -11.20 -12.11 -36.08
N ALA A 23 -11.80 -12.37 -34.93
CA ALA A 23 -12.20 -11.31 -34.01
C ALA A 23 -10.95 -10.45 -33.82
N LEU A 24 -10.93 -9.25 -34.39
CA LEU A 24 -9.86 -8.29 -34.15
C LEU A 24 -9.77 -8.16 -32.65
N ALA A 25 -8.75 -8.79 -32.06
CA ALA A 25 -8.52 -8.72 -30.63
C ALA A 25 -8.51 -7.25 -30.28
N GLN A 26 -9.49 -6.81 -29.50
CA GLN A 26 -9.61 -5.42 -29.11
C GLN A 26 -8.29 -5.03 -28.46
N LYS A 27 -7.60 -4.04 -29.03
CA LYS A 27 -6.29 -3.59 -28.56
C LYS A 27 -6.45 -3.08 -27.14
N VAL A 28 -5.91 -3.80 -26.17
CA VAL A 28 -5.96 -3.43 -24.76
C VAL A 28 -4.89 -2.39 -24.50
N GLN A 29 -5.27 -1.28 -23.87
CA GLN A 29 -4.31 -0.22 -23.51
C GLN A 29 -3.20 -0.79 -22.63
N GLY A 30 -1.96 -0.47 -22.95
CA GLY A 30 -0.77 -0.86 -22.18
C GLY A 30 -0.41 -2.35 -22.24
N VAL A 31 -1.04 -3.13 -23.16
CA VAL A 31 -0.74 -4.56 -23.34
C VAL A 31 -0.40 -4.83 -24.78
N THR A 32 0.75 -5.46 -25.01
CA THR A 32 1.16 -6.01 -26.30
C THR A 32 1.41 -7.52 -26.15
N ASP A 33 1.86 -8.17 -27.22
CA ASP A 33 2.23 -9.59 -27.15
C ASP A 33 3.45 -9.84 -26.27
N THR A 34 4.30 -8.85 -26.07
CA THR A 34 5.60 -8.99 -25.38
C THR A 34 5.74 -8.08 -24.14
N GLU A 35 4.88 -7.08 -23.97
CA GLU A 35 5.01 -6.09 -22.90
C GLU A 35 3.68 -5.75 -22.23
N VAL A 36 3.77 -5.37 -20.94
CA VAL A 36 2.72 -4.72 -20.16
C VAL A 36 3.27 -3.45 -19.54
N LEU A 37 2.59 -2.31 -19.75
CA LEU A 37 2.98 -1.00 -19.21
C LEU A 37 2.26 -0.77 -17.88
N ILE A 38 3.02 -0.44 -16.82
CA ILE A 38 2.47 -0.12 -15.49
C ILE A 38 3.08 1.15 -14.95
N GLY A 39 2.30 1.91 -14.18
CA GLY A 39 2.72 3.17 -13.58
C GLY A 39 2.62 3.16 -12.06
N GLN A 40 3.43 4.01 -11.42
CA GLN A 40 3.32 4.33 -10.00
C GLN A 40 3.82 5.75 -9.75
N TRP A 41 3.13 6.47 -8.87
CA TRP A 41 3.66 7.70 -8.29
C TRP A 41 4.13 7.45 -6.85
N GLY A 42 5.04 8.30 -6.38
CA GLY A 42 5.48 8.29 -4.99
C GLY A 42 6.50 9.39 -4.74
N PRO A 43 6.57 9.93 -3.52
CA PRO A 43 7.40 11.08 -3.19
C PRO A 43 8.88 10.70 -3.20
N GLN A 44 9.57 10.94 -4.30
CA GLN A 44 11.03 10.75 -4.37
C GLN A 44 11.77 11.96 -3.76
N THR A 45 11.10 13.11 -3.72
CA THR A 45 11.58 14.34 -3.12
C THR A 45 10.59 14.91 -2.10
N GLY A 46 11.01 15.94 -1.33
CA GLY A 46 10.18 16.61 -0.34
C GLY A 46 10.11 15.93 1.03
N PRO A 47 9.22 16.41 1.93
CA PRO A 47 9.19 15.97 3.32
C PRO A 47 8.79 14.49 3.51
N ALA A 48 8.05 13.92 2.57
CA ALA A 48 7.65 12.52 2.59
C ALA A 48 8.58 11.58 1.79
N ALA A 49 9.73 12.09 1.31
CA ALA A 49 10.68 11.32 0.49
C ALA A 49 11.10 9.95 1.06
N PRO A 50 11.19 9.73 2.38
CA PRO A 50 11.45 8.40 2.91
C PRO A 50 10.47 7.33 2.43
N TRP A 51 9.19 7.65 2.25
CA TRP A 51 8.19 6.73 1.70
C TRP A 51 8.36 6.45 0.19
N GLY A 52 9.16 7.25 -0.51
CA GLY A 52 9.49 7.02 -1.92
C GLY A 52 10.20 5.68 -2.19
N ALA A 53 10.83 5.12 -1.16
CA ALA A 53 11.45 3.79 -1.22
C ALA A 53 10.44 2.69 -1.62
N VAL A 54 9.15 2.83 -1.27
CA VAL A 54 8.09 1.89 -1.65
C VAL A 54 8.02 1.72 -3.17
N ALA A 55 8.00 2.83 -3.92
CA ALA A 55 7.93 2.76 -5.37
C ALA A 55 9.21 2.17 -6.00
N ARG A 56 10.38 2.38 -5.38
CA ARG A 56 11.63 1.76 -5.82
C ARG A 56 11.68 0.25 -5.51
N GLY A 57 11.00 -0.18 -4.44
CA GLY A 57 10.82 -1.61 -4.16
C GLY A 57 9.89 -2.30 -5.15
N THR A 58 8.86 -1.62 -5.63
CA THR A 58 8.03 -2.12 -6.75
C THR A 58 8.87 -2.30 -8.02
N ASP A 59 9.79 -1.37 -8.32
CA ASP A 59 10.72 -1.48 -9.45
C ASP A 59 11.63 -2.72 -9.32
N LEU A 60 12.10 -3.03 -8.11
CA LEU A 60 12.87 -4.26 -7.89
C LEU A 60 12.04 -5.50 -8.27
N LEU A 61 10.78 -5.59 -7.84
CA LEU A 61 9.95 -6.75 -8.17
C LEU A 61 9.72 -6.85 -9.69
N VAL A 62 9.51 -5.72 -10.37
CA VAL A 62 9.41 -5.69 -11.84
C VAL A 62 10.69 -6.22 -12.50
N LYS A 63 11.84 -5.78 -12.04
CA LYS A 63 13.13 -6.26 -12.54
C LYS A 63 13.31 -7.77 -12.32
N ILE A 64 12.97 -8.27 -11.14
CA ILE A 64 13.01 -9.72 -10.82
C ILE A 64 12.12 -10.50 -11.80
N ILE A 65 10.88 -10.10 -11.97
CA ILE A 65 9.93 -10.76 -12.88
C ILE A 65 10.48 -10.76 -14.32
N ASN A 66 11.08 -9.66 -14.75
CA ASN A 66 11.64 -9.55 -16.10
C ASN A 66 12.88 -10.42 -16.28
N GLU A 67 13.75 -10.54 -15.27
CA GLU A 67 14.91 -11.45 -15.27
C GLU A 67 14.46 -12.93 -15.28
N GLU A 68 13.35 -13.24 -14.61
CA GLU A 68 12.74 -14.58 -14.61
C GLU A 68 11.94 -14.89 -15.90
N GLY A 69 11.97 -14.01 -16.91
CA GLY A 69 11.34 -14.23 -18.22
C GLY A 69 9.96 -13.60 -18.40
N GLY A 70 9.49 -12.84 -17.42
CA GLY A 70 8.17 -12.18 -17.47
C GLY A 70 7.02 -13.08 -17.03
N ILE A 71 5.79 -12.67 -17.32
CA ILE A 71 4.56 -13.41 -17.01
C ILE A 71 3.76 -13.63 -18.30
N ASN A 72 3.37 -14.87 -18.54
CA ASN A 72 2.57 -15.25 -19.72
C ASN A 72 3.21 -14.81 -21.06
N GLY A 73 4.56 -14.75 -21.15
CA GLY A 73 5.33 -14.31 -22.31
C GLY A 73 5.52 -12.80 -22.44
N ARG A 74 5.14 -12.03 -21.44
CA ARG A 74 5.26 -10.57 -21.44
C ARG A 74 6.20 -10.08 -20.34
N LYS A 75 7.06 -9.12 -20.67
CA LYS A 75 7.83 -8.32 -19.72
C LYS A 75 7.06 -7.08 -19.29
N PHE A 76 7.46 -6.49 -18.18
CA PHE A 76 6.80 -5.29 -17.64
C PHE A 76 7.71 -4.08 -17.82
N LYS A 77 7.12 -2.99 -18.30
CA LYS A 77 7.76 -1.68 -18.33
C LYS A 77 7.13 -0.81 -17.25
N TYR A 78 7.96 -0.37 -16.31
CA TYR A 78 7.54 0.36 -15.12
C TYR A 78 7.88 1.84 -15.25
N PHE A 79 6.90 2.70 -14.95
CA PHE A 79 7.02 4.15 -14.98
C PHE A 79 6.82 4.72 -13.59
N LEU A 80 7.92 5.07 -12.93
CA LEU A 80 7.88 5.79 -11.66
C LEU A 80 7.91 7.30 -11.91
N ARG A 81 7.04 8.04 -11.20
CA ARG A 81 7.00 9.51 -11.20
C ARG A 81 7.03 10.07 -9.79
N ASP A 82 7.82 11.14 -9.62
CA ASP A 82 7.90 11.88 -8.37
C ASP A 82 6.77 12.91 -8.28
N ASP A 83 5.84 12.69 -7.36
CA ASP A 83 4.79 13.65 -7.04
C ASP A 83 5.15 14.59 -5.89
N SER A 84 6.30 14.43 -5.25
CA SER A 84 6.75 15.19 -4.07
C SER A 84 5.68 15.26 -2.96
N TYR A 85 4.78 14.26 -2.91
CA TYR A 85 3.61 14.20 -2.01
C TYR A 85 2.61 15.35 -2.22
N GLN A 86 2.47 15.81 -3.47
CA GLN A 86 1.60 16.93 -3.85
C GLN A 86 0.43 16.47 -4.73
N PRO A 87 -0.83 16.59 -4.26
CA PRO A 87 -2.01 16.14 -5.00
C PRO A 87 -2.12 16.68 -6.43
N ALA A 88 -1.74 17.95 -6.65
CA ALA A 88 -1.77 18.55 -7.97
C ALA A 88 -0.79 17.89 -8.96
N LYS A 89 0.41 17.50 -8.48
CA LYS A 89 1.38 16.76 -9.29
C LYS A 89 0.88 15.35 -9.58
N THR A 90 0.32 14.67 -8.57
CA THR A 90 -0.26 13.33 -8.77
C THR A 90 -1.35 13.34 -9.84
N LYS A 91 -2.24 14.35 -9.82
CA LYS A 91 -3.28 14.50 -10.85
C LYS A 91 -2.68 14.61 -12.26
N ALA A 92 -1.60 15.39 -12.45
CA ALA A 92 -0.91 15.52 -13.72
C ALA A 92 -0.24 14.20 -14.16
N ILE A 93 0.43 13.52 -13.22
CA ILE A 93 1.09 12.22 -13.44
C ILE A 93 0.08 11.15 -13.89
N VAL A 94 -1.07 11.07 -13.24
CA VAL A 94 -2.09 10.08 -13.59
C VAL A 94 -2.66 10.35 -14.98
N LYS A 95 -2.83 11.62 -15.37
CA LYS A 95 -3.20 11.96 -16.75
C LYS A 95 -2.11 11.54 -17.75
N GLU A 96 -0.83 11.80 -17.44
CA GLU A 96 0.30 11.32 -18.26
C GLU A 96 0.25 9.81 -18.42
N PHE A 97 0.02 9.06 -17.34
CA PHE A 97 -0.06 7.60 -17.37
C PHE A 97 -1.16 7.09 -18.28
N VAL A 98 -2.34 7.69 -18.22
CA VAL A 98 -3.51 7.24 -18.98
C VAL A 98 -3.47 7.74 -20.42
N GLU A 99 -3.23 9.04 -20.64
CA GLU A 99 -3.41 9.69 -21.93
C GLU A 99 -2.16 9.64 -22.83
N GLN A 100 -0.96 9.66 -22.25
CA GLN A 100 0.29 9.78 -23.02
C GLN A 100 1.06 8.45 -23.06
N ILE A 101 1.25 7.81 -21.91
CA ILE A 101 1.96 6.53 -21.83
C ILE A 101 1.02 5.38 -22.19
N GLY A 102 -0.24 5.47 -21.82
CA GLY A 102 -1.22 4.43 -22.03
C GLY A 102 -0.96 3.21 -21.15
N VAL A 103 -0.76 3.39 -19.83
CA VAL A 103 -0.50 2.25 -18.93
C VAL A 103 -1.70 1.32 -18.86
N PHE A 104 -1.43 0.02 -18.68
CA PHE A 104 -2.46 -0.98 -18.39
C PHE A 104 -3.01 -0.81 -16.97
N ALA A 105 -2.11 -0.55 -16.00
CA ALA A 105 -2.47 -0.47 -14.60
C ALA A 105 -1.58 0.53 -13.84
N VAL A 106 -2.10 1.00 -12.72
CA VAL A 106 -1.31 1.62 -11.65
C VAL A 106 -1.10 0.60 -10.54
N VAL A 107 0.15 0.46 -10.07
CA VAL A 107 0.53 -0.47 -9.00
C VAL A 107 1.16 0.32 -7.87
N GLY A 108 0.53 0.36 -6.69
CA GLY A 108 0.98 1.20 -5.59
C GLY A 108 0.40 2.63 -5.65
N GLY A 109 1.24 3.61 -5.39
CA GLY A 109 0.85 5.03 -5.26
C GLY A 109 0.74 5.45 -3.79
N VAL A 110 1.61 6.38 -3.36
CA VAL A 110 1.77 6.78 -1.95
C VAL A 110 0.92 8.01 -1.63
N GLY A 111 0.19 7.94 -0.52
CA GLY A 111 -0.53 9.06 0.08
C GLY A 111 -2.04 9.02 -0.12
N VAL A 112 -2.77 9.48 0.89
CA VAL A 112 -4.25 9.54 0.85
C VAL A 112 -4.69 10.68 -0.05
N ALA A 113 -4.29 11.92 0.25
CA ALA A 113 -4.69 13.10 -0.52
C ALA A 113 -4.26 13.00 -1.98
N THR A 114 -3.08 12.45 -2.27
CA THR A 114 -2.58 12.19 -3.61
C THR A 114 -3.42 11.14 -4.32
N GLY A 115 -3.67 10.01 -3.68
CA GLY A 115 -4.49 8.92 -4.24
C GLY A 115 -5.95 9.31 -4.50
N MET A 116 -6.55 10.15 -3.65
CA MET A 116 -7.91 10.64 -3.86
C MET A 116 -8.05 11.44 -5.16
N THR A 117 -7.01 12.17 -5.57
CA THR A 117 -7.03 12.89 -6.86
C THR A 117 -6.91 11.97 -8.07
N ALA A 118 -6.43 10.75 -7.88
CA ALA A 118 -6.20 9.76 -8.94
C ALA A 118 -7.39 8.80 -9.12
N ARG A 119 -8.10 8.46 -8.01
CA ARG A 119 -9.04 7.35 -7.94
C ARG A 119 -10.11 7.40 -9.00
N ASP A 120 -10.90 8.45 -9.02
CA ASP A 120 -12.07 8.53 -9.89
C ASP A 120 -11.65 8.54 -11.36
N TYR A 121 -10.59 9.27 -11.70
CA TYR A 121 -10.06 9.31 -13.05
C TYR A 121 -9.55 7.95 -13.55
N LEU A 122 -8.85 7.17 -12.71
CA LEU A 122 -8.43 5.81 -13.06
C LEU A 122 -9.64 4.88 -13.27
N MET A 123 -10.65 5.00 -12.40
CA MET A 123 -11.86 4.16 -12.48
C MET A 123 -12.70 4.46 -13.72
N GLU A 124 -12.90 5.73 -14.06
CA GLU A 124 -13.60 6.18 -15.27
C GLU A 124 -12.91 5.67 -16.55
N ASN A 125 -11.58 5.65 -16.56
CA ASN A 125 -10.78 5.13 -17.66
C ASN A 125 -10.54 3.61 -17.61
N LYS A 126 -11.17 2.89 -16.67
CA LYS A 126 -11.04 1.43 -16.48
C LYS A 126 -9.59 0.96 -16.33
N VAL A 127 -8.74 1.79 -15.75
CA VAL A 127 -7.34 1.45 -15.44
C VAL A 127 -7.30 0.72 -14.11
N PRO A 128 -6.87 -0.55 -14.05
CA PRO A 128 -6.70 -1.27 -12.81
C PRO A 128 -5.77 -0.53 -11.86
N TRP A 129 -6.17 -0.42 -10.59
CA TRP A 129 -5.33 0.12 -9.53
C TRP A 129 -5.20 -0.91 -8.40
N CYS A 130 -4.01 -1.43 -8.24
CA CYS A 130 -3.69 -2.44 -7.24
C CYS A 130 -2.78 -1.87 -6.16
N GLY A 131 -3.16 -2.09 -4.92
CA GLY A 131 -2.30 -1.79 -3.78
C GLY A 131 -2.02 -0.31 -3.55
N PRO A 132 -3.03 0.59 -3.51
CA PRO A 132 -2.77 1.92 -2.99
C PRO A 132 -2.06 1.80 -1.63
N VAL A 133 -0.94 2.56 -1.48
CA VAL A 133 -0.05 2.44 -0.32
C VAL A 133 -0.61 3.24 0.85
N THR A 134 -1.87 3.03 1.15
CA THR A 134 -2.63 3.66 2.23
C THR A 134 -3.84 2.82 2.61
N GLY A 135 -4.28 2.93 3.87
CA GLY A 135 -5.35 2.13 4.42
C GLY A 135 -6.59 2.94 4.77
N VAL A 136 -7.18 3.62 3.79
CA VAL A 136 -8.38 4.43 4.02
C VAL A 136 -9.64 3.76 3.51
N TYR A 137 -10.77 4.07 4.16
CA TYR A 137 -12.05 3.47 3.87
C TYR A 137 -12.56 3.79 2.45
N GLU A 138 -12.14 4.92 1.91
CA GLU A 138 -12.50 5.42 0.60
C GLU A 138 -12.01 4.51 -0.57
N TRP A 139 -11.04 3.63 -0.32
CA TRP A 139 -10.64 2.64 -1.32
C TRP A 139 -11.64 1.51 -1.50
N ILE A 140 -12.45 1.26 -0.49
CA ILE A 140 -13.39 0.13 -0.48
C ILE A 140 -14.86 0.56 -0.47
N THR A 141 -15.15 1.83 -0.18
CA THR A 141 -16.52 2.37 -0.16
C THR A 141 -16.59 3.75 -0.81
N PRO A 142 -17.42 3.93 -1.87
CA PRO A 142 -18.15 2.88 -2.59
C PRO A 142 -17.22 1.91 -3.31
N ILE A 143 -17.66 0.67 -3.51
CA ILE A 143 -16.89 -0.35 -4.21
C ILE A 143 -16.54 0.13 -5.62
N GLN A 144 -15.24 0.08 -5.96
CA GLN A 144 -14.71 0.37 -7.28
C GLN A 144 -14.29 -0.94 -7.96
N LYS A 145 -14.77 -1.17 -9.19
CA LYS A 145 -14.54 -2.43 -9.91
C LYS A 145 -13.06 -2.74 -10.11
N TYR A 146 -12.27 -1.74 -10.46
CA TYR A 146 -10.87 -1.89 -10.86
C TYR A 146 -9.87 -1.55 -9.75
N LEU A 147 -10.33 -1.30 -8.50
CA LEU A 147 -9.47 -0.98 -7.37
C LEU A 147 -9.43 -2.13 -6.37
N PHE A 148 -8.22 -2.56 -6.00
CA PHE A 148 -7.97 -3.62 -5.02
C PHE A 148 -7.02 -3.12 -3.94
N ALA A 149 -7.55 -2.87 -2.74
CA ALA A 149 -6.78 -2.41 -1.59
C ALA A 149 -6.09 -3.60 -0.90
N ILE A 150 -4.87 -3.40 -0.46
CA ILE A 150 -4.06 -4.42 0.21
C ILE A 150 -3.81 -4.04 1.67
N TYR A 151 -3.66 -2.76 1.91
CA TYR A 151 -3.26 -2.22 3.21
C TYR A 151 -4.37 -2.38 4.25
N PRO A 152 -4.04 -2.67 5.51
CA PRO A 152 -5.00 -2.62 6.61
C PRO A 152 -5.64 -1.22 6.73
N LEU A 153 -6.92 -1.17 7.06
CA LEU A 153 -7.57 0.12 7.28
C LEU A 153 -6.99 0.81 8.52
N TYR A 154 -6.67 2.08 8.39
CA TYR A 154 -6.05 2.87 9.45
C TYR A 154 -6.88 2.97 10.71
N ASP A 155 -8.22 3.10 10.57
CA ASP A 155 -9.10 3.16 11.74
C ASP A 155 -9.18 1.82 12.48
N ASP A 156 -9.13 0.69 11.77
CA ASP A 156 -9.09 -0.65 12.38
C ASP A 156 -7.71 -0.92 12.99
N GLU A 157 -6.63 -0.53 12.33
CA GLU A 157 -5.28 -0.64 12.85
C GLU A 157 -5.13 0.17 14.15
N ALA A 158 -5.52 1.44 14.13
CA ALA A 158 -5.45 2.32 15.30
C ALA A 158 -6.35 1.84 16.45
N PHE A 159 -7.55 1.34 16.14
CA PHE A 159 -8.45 0.74 17.12
C PHE A 159 -7.77 -0.42 17.86
N ASN A 160 -7.19 -1.37 17.12
CA ASN A 160 -6.58 -2.56 17.70
C ASN A 160 -5.27 -2.22 18.44
N LEU A 161 -4.44 -1.29 17.89
CA LEU A 161 -3.24 -0.80 18.57
C LEU A 161 -3.58 -0.13 19.91
N THR A 162 -4.63 0.70 19.93
CA THR A 162 -5.12 1.32 21.17
C THR A 162 -5.56 0.26 22.18
N GLY A 163 -6.27 -0.77 21.72
CA GLY A 163 -6.65 -1.90 22.56
C GLY A 163 -5.45 -2.63 23.16
N TYR A 164 -4.41 -2.85 22.37
CA TYR A 164 -3.18 -3.46 22.84
C TYR A 164 -2.50 -2.62 23.93
N LEU A 165 -2.34 -1.32 23.71
CA LEU A 165 -1.76 -0.41 24.71
C LEU A 165 -2.60 -0.38 26.00
N TYR A 166 -3.90 -0.30 25.86
CA TYR A 166 -4.82 -0.19 27.00
C TYR A 166 -4.95 -1.48 27.79
N GLU A 167 -5.22 -2.62 27.14
CA GLU A 167 -5.54 -3.88 27.81
C GLU A 167 -4.30 -4.68 28.19
N LYS A 168 -3.28 -4.71 27.32
CA LYS A 168 -2.09 -5.55 27.54
C LYS A 168 -1.01 -4.82 28.33
N LEU A 169 -0.84 -3.52 28.07
CA LEU A 169 0.21 -2.74 28.75
C LEU A 169 -0.32 -1.87 29.88
N GLY A 170 -1.63 -1.80 30.09
CA GLY A 170 -2.24 -1.03 31.18
C GLY A 170 -2.18 0.48 31.02
N LEU A 171 -1.82 0.99 29.83
CA LEU A 171 -1.65 2.42 29.57
C LEU A 171 -3.03 3.07 29.34
N LYS A 172 -3.42 3.96 30.23
CA LYS A 172 -4.79 4.48 30.29
C LYS A 172 -4.93 5.92 29.82
N LYS A 173 -3.87 6.73 29.93
CA LYS A 173 -3.84 8.13 29.48
C LYS A 173 -3.20 8.21 28.11
N ILE A 174 -4.00 8.05 27.07
CA ILE A 174 -3.52 8.02 25.69
C ILE A 174 -3.69 9.40 25.05
N ALA A 175 -2.60 9.93 24.48
CA ALA A 175 -2.62 11.07 23.57
C ALA A 175 -2.35 10.63 22.14
N MET A 176 -2.65 11.50 21.19
CA MET A 176 -2.34 11.28 19.79
C MET A 176 -1.60 12.48 19.19
N PHE A 177 -0.51 12.17 18.45
CA PHE A 177 0.19 13.09 17.57
C PHE A 177 -0.02 12.65 16.12
N TYR A 178 -0.58 13.51 15.26
CA TYR A 178 -1.01 13.09 13.93
C TYR A 178 -0.84 14.17 12.86
N GLN A 179 -0.67 13.76 11.61
CA GLN A 179 -0.69 14.63 10.44
C GLN A 179 -2.10 15.19 10.22
N ASN A 180 -2.23 16.49 9.97
CA ASN A 180 -3.53 17.15 9.82
C ASN A 180 -4.11 16.96 8.40
N ASP A 181 -4.36 15.72 8.03
CA ASP A 181 -5.04 15.32 6.80
C ASP A 181 -5.88 14.05 7.03
N ASP A 182 -6.46 13.50 5.95
CA ASP A 182 -7.32 12.32 6.07
C ASP A 182 -6.55 11.08 6.54
N TYR A 183 -5.24 10.98 6.25
CA TYR A 183 -4.39 9.92 6.78
C TYR A 183 -4.36 9.95 8.33
N GLY A 184 -3.98 11.09 8.90
CA GLY A 184 -3.90 11.23 10.35
C GLY A 184 -5.26 11.17 11.04
N LYS A 185 -6.29 11.76 10.42
CA LYS A 185 -7.67 11.78 10.97
C LYS A 185 -8.27 10.38 11.06
N GLN A 186 -8.01 9.49 10.11
CA GLN A 186 -8.48 8.10 10.21
C GLN A 186 -7.82 7.33 11.34
N GLY A 187 -6.52 7.59 11.61
CA GLY A 187 -5.89 7.09 12.83
C GLY A 187 -6.58 7.58 14.10
N VAL A 188 -6.89 8.90 14.17
CA VAL A 188 -7.64 9.47 15.30
C VAL A 188 -9.00 8.79 15.49
N MET A 189 -9.73 8.56 14.40
CA MET A 189 -11.04 7.89 14.46
C MET A 189 -10.95 6.51 15.10
N GLY A 190 -9.93 5.71 14.73
CA GLY A 190 -9.73 4.39 15.31
C GLY A 190 -9.43 4.44 16.81
N VAL A 191 -8.55 5.35 17.23
CA VAL A 191 -8.22 5.55 18.65
C VAL A 191 -9.47 5.97 19.43
N GLU A 192 -10.18 7.00 18.98
CA GLU A 192 -11.39 7.50 19.64
C GLU A 192 -12.49 6.44 19.69
N ARG A 193 -12.67 5.65 18.62
CA ARG A 193 -13.62 4.54 18.56
C ARG A 193 -13.35 3.49 19.64
N TYR A 194 -12.07 3.15 19.88
CA TYR A 194 -11.71 2.22 20.95
C TYR A 194 -11.99 2.82 22.33
N LEU A 195 -11.51 4.04 22.57
CA LEU A 195 -11.65 4.70 23.86
C LEU A 195 -13.11 4.96 24.24
N LEU A 196 -13.96 5.27 23.24
CA LEU A 196 -15.40 5.45 23.44
C LEU A 196 -16.05 4.14 23.96
N LYS A 197 -15.64 2.96 23.48
CA LYS A 197 -16.13 1.67 24.03
C LYS A 197 -15.77 1.48 25.51
N LYS A 198 -14.74 2.18 26.00
CA LYS A 198 -14.32 2.16 27.41
C LYS A 198 -14.87 3.34 28.21
N ASN A 199 -15.67 4.20 27.59
CA ASN A 199 -16.18 5.44 28.18
C ASN A 199 -15.03 6.39 28.64
N ILE A 200 -13.96 6.46 27.86
CA ILE A 200 -12.79 7.34 28.09
C ILE A 200 -12.53 8.19 26.84
N LYS A 201 -11.76 9.26 27.02
CA LYS A 201 -11.36 10.18 25.95
C LYS A 201 -9.84 10.23 25.83
N LEU A 202 -9.35 10.62 24.64
CA LEU A 202 -7.95 11.04 24.48
C LEU A 202 -7.63 12.17 25.46
N VAL A 203 -6.47 12.09 26.12
CA VAL A 203 -6.00 13.20 27.00
C VAL A 203 -5.46 14.37 26.17
N ALA A 204 -5.02 14.14 24.93
CA ALA A 204 -4.69 15.18 23.97
C ALA A 204 -4.79 14.67 22.51
N LYS A 205 -5.19 15.56 21.59
CA LYS A 205 -5.11 15.42 20.14
C LYS A 205 -4.27 16.54 19.58
N ILE A 206 -3.08 16.24 19.09
CA ILE A 206 -2.11 17.23 18.62
C ILE A 206 -1.83 16.94 17.14
N SER A 207 -2.29 17.83 16.27
CA SER A 207 -2.04 17.75 14.83
C SER A 207 -0.84 18.59 14.41
N ALA A 208 -0.16 18.16 13.35
CA ALA A 208 0.87 18.91 12.66
C ALA A 208 0.56 19.00 11.17
N GLU A 209 0.79 20.18 10.57
CA GLU A 209 0.69 20.38 9.12
C GLU A 209 1.91 19.77 8.43
N VAL A 210 1.73 19.27 7.19
CA VAL A 210 2.84 18.69 6.38
C VAL A 210 4.02 19.65 6.24
N THR A 211 3.76 20.95 6.30
CA THR A 211 4.75 22.04 6.17
C THR A 211 5.42 22.43 7.46
N ASP A 212 4.97 21.95 8.62
CA ASP A 212 5.57 22.32 9.91
C ASP A 212 7.04 21.90 10.00
N ARG A 213 7.88 22.78 10.51
CA ARG A 213 9.31 22.56 10.70
C ARG A 213 9.76 22.70 12.17
N ASP A 214 8.91 23.24 13.01
CA ASP A 214 9.09 23.36 14.45
C ASP A 214 7.91 22.71 15.18
N LEU A 215 8.20 21.71 16.00
CA LEU A 215 7.22 20.98 16.78
C LEU A 215 7.40 21.17 18.30
N SER A 216 8.13 22.19 18.71
CA SER A 216 8.40 22.48 20.14
C SER A 216 7.12 22.70 20.95
N THR A 217 6.19 23.50 20.41
CA THR A 217 4.87 23.72 21.02
C THR A 217 4.04 22.43 21.09
N HIS A 218 4.11 21.59 20.06
CA HIS A 218 3.41 20.30 20.01
C HIS A 218 3.96 19.37 21.12
N ALA A 219 5.28 19.30 21.28
CA ALA A 219 5.94 18.52 22.32
C ALA A 219 5.52 18.99 23.74
N LEU A 220 5.47 20.31 23.96
CA LEU A 220 5.02 20.87 25.22
C LEU A 220 3.55 20.52 25.54
N LYS A 221 2.65 20.62 24.56
CA LYS A 221 1.25 20.21 24.70
C LYS A 221 1.12 18.72 25.04
N LEU A 222 1.91 17.84 24.38
CA LEU A 222 1.95 16.41 24.70
C LEU A 222 2.40 16.17 26.13
N LYS A 223 3.48 16.81 26.58
CA LYS A 223 3.97 16.68 27.96
C LYS A 223 2.91 17.13 28.98
N ASN A 224 2.29 18.28 28.74
CA ASN A 224 1.29 18.86 29.66
C ASN A 224 0.00 18.05 29.72
N SER A 225 -0.27 17.16 28.75
CA SER A 225 -1.43 16.28 28.77
C SER A 225 -1.34 15.19 29.84
N GLY A 226 -0.15 14.92 30.36
CA GLY A 226 0.11 13.83 31.30
C GLY A 226 -0.13 12.45 30.71
N ALA A 227 0.01 12.30 29.39
CA ALA A 227 -0.15 11.01 28.71
C ALA A 227 0.92 10.01 29.16
N ASP A 228 0.51 8.77 29.39
CA ASP A 228 1.40 7.63 29.63
C ASP A 228 1.75 6.91 28.32
N ALA A 229 0.90 7.07 27.30
CA ALA A 229 1.16 6.63 25.91
C ALA A 229 0.83 7.71 24.88
N VAL A 230 1.63 7.78 23.82
CA VAL A 230 1.36 8.61 22.64
C VAL A 230 1.33 7.75 21.39
N ILE A 231 0.20 7.74 20.70
CA ILE A 231 0.09 7.11 19.39
C ILE A 231 0.46 8.15 18.32
N MET A 232 1.43 7.81 17.49
CA MET A 232 1.94 8.66 16.40
C MET A 232 1.37 8.20 15.06
N TRP A 233 0.76 9.15 14.32
CA TRP A 233 0.22 8.92 12.97
C TRP A 233 0.66 10.05 12.05
N ALA A 234 1.94 10.04 11.66
CA ALA A 234 2.61 11.16 11.01
C ALA A 234 3.61 10.68 9.96
N MET A 235 4.14 11.60 9.15
CA MET A 235 5.24 11.28 8.24
C MET A 235 6.56 11.06 8.99
N PRO A 236 7.53 10.34 8.40
CA PRO A 236 8.79 10.01 9.05
C PRO A 236 9.56 11.23 9.59
N THR A 237 9.60 12.32 8.83
CA THR A 237 10.28 13.56 9.24
C THR A 237 9.63 14.20 10.45
N HIS A 238 8.30 14.22 10.56
CA HIS A 238 7.58 14.70 11.75
C HIS A 238 7.77 13.77 12.93
N GLY A 239 7.82 12.44 12.70
CA GLY A 239 8.17 11.48 13.73
C GLY A 239 9.54 11.77 14.34
N ALA A 240 10.53 12.09 13.51
CA ALA A 240 11.87 12.46 14.00
C ALA A 240 11.85 13.79 14.75
N LEU A 241 11.18 14.81 14.24
CA LEU A 241 11.10 16.13 14.87
C LEU A 241 10.42 16.06 16.24
N ILE A 242 9.25 15.44 16.34
CA ILE A 242 8.49 15.38 17.60
C ILE A 242 9.25 14.60 18.68
N LEU A 243 9.93 13.51 18.33
CA LEU A 243 10.75 12.77 19.28
C LEU A 243 11.95 13.60 19.77
N ALA A 244 12.59 14.34 18.87
CA ALA A 244 13.68 15.24 19.27
C ALA A 244 13.20 16.34 20.23
N GLU A 245 12.06 16.97 19.95
CA GLU A 245 11.50 18.03 20.81
C GLU A 245 11.03 17.47 22.17
N THR A 246 10.39 16.30 22.19
CA THR A 246 9.96 15.67 23.45
C THR A 246 11.15 15.21 24.30
N ALA A 247 12.25 14.75 23.66
CA ALA A 247 13.48 14.39 24.37
C ALA A 247 14.13 15.61 25.06
N LYS A 248 14.18 16.78 24.39
CA LYS A 248 14.73 18.03 24.96
C LYS A 248 14.03 18.44 26.25
N ILE A 249 12.72 18.22 26.34
CA ILE A 249 11.94 18.59 27.55
C ILE A 249 11.75 17.43 28.52
N GLY A 250 12.40 16.29 28.28
CA GLY A 250 12.37 15.12 29.19
C GLY A 250 11.03 14.39 29.22
N PHE A 251 10.20 14.49 28.18
CA PHE A 251 8.93 13.76 28.10
C PHE A 251 9.17 12.38 27.46
N LYS A 252 8.88 11.31 28.19
CA LYS A 252 9.19 9.92 27.82
C LYS A 252 7.98 8.99 28.00
N PRO A 253 6.89 9.18 27.25
CA PRO A 253 5.76 8.26 27.27
C PRO A 253 6.11 6.95 26.56
N GLN A 254 5.25 5.93 26.64
CA GLN A 254 5.30 4.84 25.68
C GLN A 254 4.85 5.35 24.31
N TRP A 255 5.73 5.36 23.34
CA TRP A 255 5.39 5.67 21.96
C TRP A 255 4.89 4.44 21.24
N ALA A 256 3.85 4.61 20.42
CA ALA A 256 3.34 3.60 19.49
C ALA A 256 2.97 4.23 18.14
N THR A 257 3.03 3.46 17.07
CA THR A 257 2.72 3.99 15.74
C THR A 257 2.22 2.90 14.79
N SER A 258 1.63 3.34 13.67
CA SER A 258 1.17 2.46 12.61
C SER A 258 2.32 1.84 11.81
N ASN A 259 1.96 0.91 10.96
CA ASN A 259 2.89 0.29 10.02
C ASN A 259 3.48 1.29 8.99
N THR A 260 2.90 2.50 8.84
CA THR A 260 3.43 3.56 7.98
C THR A 260 4.79 4.09 8.42
N LEU A 261 5.19 3.84 9.68
CA LEU A 261 6.48 4.22 10.24
C LEU A 261 7.31 2.99 10.69
N SER A 262 6.99 1.82 10.17
CA SER A 262 7.59 0.55 10.63
C SER A 262 9.01 0.28 10.10
N ASP A 263 9.59 1.15 9.28
CA ASP A 263 11.01 1.02 8.88
C ASP A 263 11.95 1.43 10.02
N SER A 264 12.08 0.52 10.99
CA SER A 264 12.79 0.77 12.23
C SER A 264 14.26 1.17 12.01
N ALA A 265 14.93 0.57 11.02
CA ALA A 265 16.32 0.90 10.73
C ALA A 265 16.47 2.33 10.20
N LEU A 266 15.59 2.77 9.30
CA LEU A 266 15.57 4.17 8.86
C LEU A 266 15.21 5.11 10.02
N MET A 267 14.15 4.77 10.76
CA MET A 267 13.68 5.60 11.85
C MET A 267 14.73 5.73 12.96
N MET A 268 15.45 4.66 13.32
CA MET A 268 16.60 4.73 14.23
C MET A 268 17.68 5.69 13.73
N GLN A 269 17.98 5.65 12.44
CA GLN A 269 18.98 6.53 11.82
C GLN A 269 18.55 8.01 11.87
N ILE A 270 17.35 8.35 11.39
CA ILE A 270 16.92 9.75 11.29
C ILE A 270 16.56 10.37 12.65
N THR A 271 16.18 9.54 13.63
CA THR A 271 15.91 9.97 15.02
C THR A 271 17.14 9.91 15.92
N LYS A 272 18.31 9.51 15.38
CA LYS A 272 19.54 9.32 16.16
C LYS A 272 19.34 8.42 17.38
N GLY A 273 18.61 7.32 17.22
CA GLY A 273 18.34 6.33 18.25
C GLY A 273 17.10 6.60 19.13
N LEU A 274 16.43 7.74 18.99
CA LEU A 274 15.22 8.03 19.79
C LEU A 274 14.01 7.15 19.41
N TRP A 275 14.12 6.34 18.36
CA TRP A 275 13.10 5.38 17.97
C TRP A 275 13.10 4.11 18.82
N ALA A 276 14.14 3.88 19.62
CA ALA A 276 14.23 2.74 20.53
C ALA A 276 13.06 2.74 21.54
N GLY A 277 12.43 1.58 21.71
CA GLY A 277 11.24 1.41 22.55
C GLY A 277 9.90 1.70 21.84
N MET A 278 9.92 2.17 20.60
CA MET A 278 8.70 2.37 19.80
C MET A 278 7.97 1.05 19.58
N ILE A 279 6.67 1.04 19.81
CA ILE A 279 5.81 -0.08 19.43
C ILE A 279 5.21 0.23 18.05
N ASN A 280 5.53 -0.61 17.08
CA ASN A 280 5.02 -0.50 15.71
C ASN A 280 4.03 -1.63 15.42
N SER A 281 3.01 -1.36 14.60
CA SER A 281 2.35 -2.41 13.87
C SER A 281 3.09 -2.72 12.57
N PHE A 282 2.97 -3.95 12.11
CA PHE A 282 3.57 -4.45 10.86
C PHE A 282 2.51 -5.19 10.06
N PHE A 283 2.53 -5.03 8.73
CA PHE A 283 1.65 -5.74 7.81
C PHE A 283 2.41 -6.66 6.84
N SER A 284 3.71 -6.76 6.98
CA SER A 284 4.58 -7.61 6.16
C SER A 284 5.63 -8.30 7.04
N GLU A 285 6.30 -9.29 6.48
CA GLU A 285 7.44 -9.95 7.12
C GLU A 285 8.50 -8.94 7.58
N LEU A 286 9.29 -9.30 8.60
CA LEU A 286 10.40 -8.46 9.07
C LEU A 286 11.60 -8.52 8.10
N PRO A 287 12.47 -7.50 8.08
CA PRO A 287 13.57 -7.40 7.11
C PRO A 287 14.52 -8.60 7.09
N ASP A 288 14.72 -9.24 8.23
CA ASP A 288 15.61 -10.39 8.46
C ASP A 288 14.88 -11.74 8.44
N SER A 289 13.57 -11.75 8.13
CA SER A 289 12.76 -12.97 8.09
C SER A 289 13.38 -14.05 7.19
N ASN A 290 13.31 -15.30 7.66
CA ASN A 290 13.70 -16.48 6.89
C ASN A 290 12.58 -17.01 5.98
N HIS A 291 11.48 -16.26 5.82
CA HIS A 291 10.44 -16.61 4.86
C HIS A 291 11.06 -16.75 3.46
N PRO A 292 10.79 -17.83 2.71
CA PRO A 292 11.47 -18.12 1.43
C PRO A 292 11.44 -16.96 0.43
N LEU A 293 10.33 -16.25 0.32
CA LEU A 293 10.23 -15.08 -0.55
C LEU A 293 11.11 -13.92 -0.06
N MET A 294 11.22 -13.69 1.26
CA MET A 294 12.10 -12.65 1.80
C MET A 294 13.56 -12.95 1.53
N VAL A 295 13.98 -14.22 1.66
CA VAL A 295 15.33 -14.66 1.29
C VAL A 295 15.58 -14.41 -0.19
N LYS A 296 14.68 -14.88 -1.07
CA LYS A 296 14.74 -14.65 -2.52
C LYS A 296 14.89 -13.16 -2.86
N TYR A 297 14.04 -12.31 -2.29
CA TYR A 297 14.05 -10.87 -2.61
C TYR A 297 15.31 -10.16 -2.10
N ARG A 298 15.86 -10.55 -0.93
CA ARG A 298 17.14 -10.02 -0.45
C ARG A 298 18.30 -10.39 -1.37
N GLU A 299 18.32 -11.58 -1.93
CA GLU A 299 19.36 -12.01 -2.88
C GLU A 299 19.26 -11.22 -4.19
N TRP A 300 18.05 -11.07 -4.72
CA TRP A 300 17.84 -10.25 -5.91
C TRP A 300 18.14 -8.77 -5.67
N HIS A 301 17.80 -8.23 -4.51
CA HIS A 301 18.14 -6.87 -4.11
C HIS A 301 19.65 -6.64 -4.18
N LYS A 302 20.45 -7.53 -3.58
CA LYS A 302 21.91 -7.45 -3.63
C LYS A 302 22.46 -7.44 -5.05
N LYS A 303 21.79 -8.14 -5.97
CA LYS A 303 22.20 -8.26 -7.37
C LYS A 303 21.77 -7.07 -8.23
N LEU A 304 20.52 -6.61 -8.10
CA LEU A 304 19.91 -5.67 -9.03
C LEU A 304 19.88 -4.22 -8.51
N THR A 305 19.84 -4.03 -7.20
CA THR A 305 19.68 -2.70 -6.59
C THR A 305 20.50 -2.55 -5.30
N PRO A 306 21.81 -2.90 -5.31
CA PRO A 306 22.64 -2.90 -4.10
C PRO A 306 22.82 -1.50 -3.48
N GLN A 307 22.55 -0.44 -4.23
CA GLN A 307 22.61 0.95 -3.76
C GLN A 307 21.40 1.34 -2.89
N GLU A 308 20.29 0.61 -2.98
CA GLU A 308 19.12 0.84 -2.16
C GLU A 308 19.29 0.21 -0.78
N ARG A 309 18.73 0.83 0.24
CA ARG A 309 18.72 0.23 1.57
C ARG A 309 17.61 -0.82 1.67
N TRP A 310 17.95 -2.04 2.03
CA TRP A 310 16.96 -3.06 2.37
C TRP A 310 16.28 -2.70 3.70
N GLY A 311 15.04 -2.27 3.64
CA GLY A 311 14.24 -1.85 4.80
C GLY A 311 12.76 -1.99 4.51
N VAL A 312 11.92 -1.82 5.55
CA VAL A 312 10.47 -2.04 5.43
C VAL A 312 9.86 -1.20 4.32
N PHE A 313 10.21 0.07 4.21
CA PHE A 313 9.65 0.93 3.15
C PHE A 313 10.02 0.42 1.75
N TYR A 314 11.24 -0.10 1.58
CA TYR A 314 11.67 -0.60 0.29
C TYR A 314 10.94 -1.88 -0.10
N TYR A 315 11.00 -2.93 0.71
CA TYR A 315 10.34 -4.19 0.34
C TYR A 315 8.82 -4.15 0.51
N ALA A 316 8.24 -3.17 1.22
CA ALA A 316 6.80 -2.95 1.20
C ALA A 316 6.29 -2.73 -0.24
N GLY A 317 7.10 -2.10 -1.11
CA GLY A 317 6.76 -1.98 -2.53
C GLY A 317 6.54 -3.33 -3.21
N ILE A 318 7.32 -4.33 -2.83
CA ILE A 318 7.12 -5.71 -3.28
C ILE A 318 5.78 -6.23 -2.75
N ALA A 319 5.53 -6.11 -1.44
CA ALA A 319 4.28 -6.58 -0.81
C ALA A 319 3.02 -5.98 -1.45
N PHE A 320 3.07 -4.69 -1.82
CA PHE A 320 1.96 -4.01 -2.51
C PHE A 320 1.79 -4.45 -3.97
N ALA A 321 2.87 -4.85 -4.63
CA ALA A 321 2.85 -5.19 -6.04
C ALA A 321 2.60 -6.69 -6.31
N GLU A 322 3.01 -7.60 -5.42
CA GLU A 322 2.87 -9.05 -5.60
C GLU A 322 1.47 -9.50 -6.03
N PRO A 323 0.37 -9.01 -5.40
CA PRO A 323 -0.98 -9.45 -5.78
C PRO A 323 -1.37 -9.03 -7.21
N PHE A 324 -0.89 -7.87 -7.68
CA PHE A 324 -1.10 -7.45 -9.07
C PHE A 324 -0.52 -8.46 -10.05
N PHE A 325 0.72 -8.88 -9.84
CA PHE A 325 1.41 -9.83 -10.72
C PHE A 325 0.79 -11.23 -10.63
N GLU A 326 0.31 -11.64 -9.46
CA GLU A 326 -0.45 -12.87 -9.32
C GLU A 326 -1.76 -12.80 -10.11
N GLY A 327 -2.47 -11.68 -10.05
CA GLY A 327 -3.65 -11.43 -10.87
C GLY A 327 -3.35 -11.53 -12.38
N VAL A 328 -2.23 -10.96 -12.84
CA VAL A 328 -1.78 -11.10 -14.24
C VAL A 328 -1.47 -12.55 -14.60
N ARG A 329 -0.82 -13.30 -13.71
CA ARG A 329 -0.52 -14.72 -13.93
C ARG A 329 -1.80 -15.55 -14.12
N ARG A 330 -2.79 -15.33 -13.27
CA ARG A 330 -4.10 -16.01 -13.33
C ARG A 330 -4.96 -15.59 -14.52
N ALA A 331 -4.88 -14.32 -14.95
CA ALA A 331 -5.59 -13.83 -16.12
C ALA A 331 -5.10 -14.48 -17.43
N GLY A 332 -3.85 -14.98 -17.45
CA GLY A 332 -3.28 -15.67 -18.59
C GLY A 332 -2.95 -14.74 -19.76
N LYS A 333 -2.93 -15.28 -20.96
CA LYS A 333 -2.59 -14.53 -22.19
C LYS A 333 -3.65 -13.50 -22.58
N ASN A 334 -4.92 -13.74 -22.26
CA ASN A 334 -6.02 -12.80 -22.55
C ASN A 334 -6.14 -11.74 -21.46
N LEU A 335 -5.10 -10.92 -21.31
CA LEU A 335 -5.02 -9.89 -20.28
C LEU A 335 -5.82 -8.64 -20.71
N THR A 336 -6.93 -8.39 -20.02
CA THR A 336 -7.74 -7.17 -20.10
C THR A 336 -8.00 -6.66 -18.67
N PRO A 337 -8.45 -5.42 -18.45
CA PRO A 337 -8.88 -4.97 -17.13
C PRO A 337 -9.90 -5.91 -16.48
N ASP A 338 -10.86 -6.40 -17.23
CA ASP A 338 -11.92 -7.27 -16.72
C ASP A 338 -11.43 -8.68 -16.39
N THR A 339 -10.55 -9.27 -17.21
CA THR A 339 -9.97 -10.59 -16.91
C THR A 339 -9.02 -10.51 -15.72
N TRP A 340 -8.30 -9.40 -15.56
CA TRP A 340 -7.48 -9.17 -14.37
C TRP A 340 -8.35 -9.03 -13.12
N VAL A 341 -9.44 -8.26 -13.15
CA VAL A 341 -10.41 -8.17 -12.04
C VAL A 341 -10.94 -9.54 -11.66
N SER A 342 -11.39 -10.33 -12.66
CA SER A 342 -11.88 -11.69 -12.41
C SER A 342 -10.81 -12.59 -11.78
N ALA A 343 -9.55 -12.44 -12.19
CA ALA A 343 -8.43 -13.18 -11.62
C ALA A 343 -8.15 -12.75 -10.17
N MET A 344 -8.16 -11.45 -9.86
CA MET A 344 -7.99 -10.94 -8.50
C MET A 344 -9.08 -11.47 -7.55
N GLU A 345 -10.32 -11.55 -8.01
CA GLU A 345 -11.46 -12.09 -7.24
C GLU A 345 -11.34 -13.58 -6.93
N THR A 346 -10.39 -14.30 -7.54
CA THR A 346 -10.06 -15.70 -7.22
C THR A 346 -9.04 -15.85 -6.10
N LEU A 347 -8.40 -14.74 -5.66
CA LEU A 347 -7.43 -14.81 -4.57
C LEU A 347 -8.14 -15.12 -3.25
N LYS A 348 -7.82 -16.27 -2.66
CA LYS A 348 -8.33 -16.72 -1.36
C LYS A 348 -7.15 -17.20 -0.52
N ASN A 349 -6.93 -16.56 0.61
CA ASN A 349 -5.80 -16.83 1.51
C ASN A 349 -4.45 -16.87 0.76
N TRP A 350 -4.34 -16.10 -0.32
CA TRP A 350 -3.11 -15.99 -1.07
C TRP A 350 -2.08 -15.19 -0.27
N GLN A 351 -0.85 -15.69 -0.21
CA GLN A 351 0.19 -15.11 0.61
C GLN A 351 1.44 -14.82 -0.22
N GLY A 352 1.88 -13.56 -0.18
CA GLY A 352 3.21 -13.10 -0.55
C GLY A 352 4.05 -12.89 0.71
N ILE A 353 4.81 -11.78 0.74
CA ILE A 353 5.54 -11.37 1.95
C ILE A 353 4.66 -10.59 2.95
N GLY A 354 3.43 -10.28 2.58
CA GLY A 354 2.39 -9.71 3.45
C GLY A 354 1.53 -10.78 4.11
N PRO A 355 0.46 -10.38 4.84
CA PRO A 355 -0.52 -11.30 5.38
C PRO A 355 -1.33 -11.98 4.27
N PRO A 356 -2.04 -13.08 4.58
CA PRO A 356 -2.93 -13.70 3.61
C PRO A 356 -3.96 -12.72 3.07
N LEU A 357 -4.11 -12.65 1.76
CA LEU A 357 -5.06 -11.80 1.06
C LEU A 357 -6.22 -12.62 0.52
N SER A 358 -7.43 -12.08 0.64
CA SER A 358 -8.61 -12.65 0.03
C SER A 358 -9.46 -11.56 -0.58
N TYR A 359 -9.86 -11.80 -1.83
CA TYR A 359 -10.85 -10.98 -2.53
C TYR A 359 -11.98 -11.86 -3.01
N SER A 360 -13.14 -11.27 -3.32
CA SER A 360 -14.28 -11.96 -3.91
C SER A 360 -15.05 -11.02 -4.84
N LYS A 361 -16.08 -11.55 -5.49
CA LYS A 361 -17.05 -10.69 -6.21
C LYS A 361 -17.67 -9.72 -5.21
N PRO A 362 -17.89 -8.46 -5.60
CA PRO A 362 -18.29 -7.43 -4.66
C PRO A 362 -19.73 -7.63 -4.18
N ASN A 363 -19.89 -8.11 -2.96
CA ASN A 363 -21.15 -8.13 -2.21
C ASN A 363 -21.11 -7.15 -1.04
N HIS A 364 -19.89 -6.83 -0.55
CA HIS A 364 -19.64 -5.98 0.58
C HIS A 364 -18.33 -5.20 0.33
N PRO A 365 -18.20 -3.94 0.81
CA PRO A 365 -16.97 -3.16 0.64
C PRO A 365 -15.68 -3.89 1.02
N MET A 366 -15.74 -4.70 2.08
CA MET A 366 -14.59 -5.48 2.56
C MET A 366 -14.07 -6.53 1.55
N ASP A 367 -14.83 -6.83 0.51
CA ASP A 367 -14.40 -7.74 -0.57
C ASP A 367 -13.32 -7.13 -1.47
N ARG A 368 -13.09 -5.82 -1.36
CA ARG A 368 -12.00 -5.08 -2.02
C ARG A 368 -10.83 -4.77 -1.09
N GLN A 369 -10.91 -5.15 0.19
CA GLN A 369 -9.83 -5.06 1.16
C GLN A 369 -9.15 -6.43 1.34
N GLY A 370 -7.96 -6.60 0.75
CA GLY A 370 -7.21 -7.85 0.85
C GLY A 370 -6.56 -8.05 2.22
N GLY A 371 -5.80 -7.07 2.70
CA GLY A 371 -5.05 -7.15 3.96
C GLY A 371 -5.91 -6.79 5.17
N LYS A 372 -5.99 -7.72 6.13
CA LYS A 372 -6.81 -7.59 7.35
C LYS A 372 -6.05 -8.00 8.61
N HIS A 373 -4.74 -8.11 8.51
CA HIS A 373 -3.92 -8.58 9.62
C HIS A 373 -2.71 -7.67 9.83
N VAL A 374 -2.34 -7.52 11.08
CA VAL A 374 -1.09 -6.90 11.52
C VAL A 374 -0.48 -7.75 12.64
N PHE A 375 0.77 -7.51 12.96
CA PHE A 375 1.35 -7.89 14.25
C PHE A 375 2.04 -6.70 14.88
N TYR A 376 2.29 -6.75 16.18
CA TYR A 376 3.02 -5.71 16.90
C TYR A 376 4.44 -6.15 17.19
N GLY A 377 5.36 -5.20 17.09
CA GLY A 377 6.75 -5.36 17.47
C GLY A 377 7.28 -4.15 18.18
N LYS A 378 8.26 -4.34 19.05
CA LYS A 378 8.97 -3.27 19.78
C LYS A 378 10.39 -3.13 19.24
N VAL A 379 10.78 -1.90 18.97
CA VAL A 379 12.13 -1.59 18.49
C VAL A 379 13.11 -1.65 19.65
N LYS A 380 14.13 -2.48 19.56
CA LYS A 380 15.22 -2.59 20.53
C LYS A 380 16.25 -1.47 20.35
N PRO A 381 17.12 -1.21 21.34
CA PRO A 381 18.17 -0.19 21.23
C PRO A 381 19.14 -0.40 20.05
N ASP A 382 19.33 -1.63 19.61
CA ASP A 382 20.14 -2.00 18.45
C ASP A 382 19.42 -1.83 17.10
N GLY A 383 18.15 -1.41 17.12
CA GLY A 383 17.29 -1.25 15.94
C GLY A 383 16.58 -2.52 15.49
N ASN A 384 16.89 -3.67 16.07
CA ASN A 384 16.17 -4.92 15.82
C ASN A 384 14.76 -4.86 16.40
N ILE A 385 13.88 -5.73 15.92
CA ILE A 385 12.48 -5.77 16.32
C ILE A 385 12.23 -7.01 17.17
N GLU A 386 11.71 -6.78 18.36
CA GLU A 386 11.15 -7.82 19.20
C GLU A 386 9.67 -7.99 18.82
N LYS A 387 9.30 -9.16 18.31
CA LYS A 387 7.90 -9.47 17.98
C LYS A 387 7.09 -9.63 19.26
N LEU A 388 6.05 -8.81 19.44
CA LEU A 388 5.21 -8.80 20.65
C LEU A 388 3.96 -9.67 20.50
N THR A 389 3.48 -9.88 19.28
CA THR A 389 2.29 -10.68 18.99
C THR A 389 2.48 -11.50 17.72
N ASP A 390 1.70 -12.55 17.57
CA ASP A 390 1.46 -13.15 16.26
C ASP A 390 0.57 -12.26 15.40
N TRP A 391 0.25 -12.72 14.18
CA TRP A 391 -0.69 -12.03 13.30
C TRP A 391 -2.06 -11.88 13.98
N ILE A 392 -2.56 -10.67 14.04
CA ILE A 392 -3.86 -10.30 14.60
C ILE A 392 -4.76 -9.86 13.45
N GLN A 393 -5.93 -10.46 13.34
CA GLN A 393 -6.94 -9.96 12.42
C GLN A 393 -7.58 -8.70 12.99
N ILE A 394 -7.48 -7.59 12.23
CA ILE A 394 -7.96 -6.25 12.62
C ILE A 394 -9.20 -5.85 11.80
N THR A 395 -10.24 -6.63 11.82
CA THR A 395 -11.50 -6.28 11.15
C THR A 395 -12.56 -5.87 12.16
N LYS A 396 -13.52 -5.06 11.69
CA LYS A 396 -14.72 -4.68 12.46
C LYS A 396 -15.56 -5.89 12.82
#